data_372fb3bfbc790a5f193e2ed0e3d439f9
#
_entry.id   372fb3bfbc790a5f193e2ed0e3d439f9
#
_cell.length_a   1.000
_cell.length_b   1.000
_cell.length_c   1.000
_cell.angle_alpha   90.00
_cell.angle_beta   90.00
_cell.angle_gamma   90.00
#
_symmetry.space_group_name_H-M   'P 1'
#
loop_
_entity.id
_entity.type
_entity.pdbx_description
1 polymer ?
#
loop_
_entity_poly.entity_id
_entity_poly.type
_entity_poly.pdbx_seq_one_letter_code
_entity_poly.pdbx_strand_id
1 'polypeptide(L)'
;MEQNIYFDNGSTSWPKAPGVAASMTKLLESGAFNINRGNYEGAYELENQVLKTRMQLARFFHAPDSRCVVFTPGITYSLNCLLKGFLKPGDHVLVSSLEHNAVMRPLCQLASQDIHYTMIPAETDGTTHPESLEALIRPETKAVIMLHASNVCGTILPIREIGEICRRRHLFFAVDTAQSAGSVDIDMQKCNIDFLAFTGHKGLLGPQGVGGRVGKKGQRGPRAVPPQGIGGFLISEALDQELTPLIAGGTGSQSDSLLMPDYLPDKYESGTLNLPGIIGLHAALTYLDETGISAIHQKKMALTGHFLEKIREIPQAHVVGRQTLQDRLAVVSLDFPDYDNVEIAFALEQDYGIMTRVGLHCAPMAHQTLHTMPQGTIRFAFSHFNTVEEIDQCIAGFRELFSV
;
A
#
# COMPACT_ATOMS: atom_id res chain seq x y z
N MET A 1 19.30 17.34 -20.99
CA MET A 1 18.84 17.05 -19.63
C MET A 1 19.21 15.61 -19.39
N GLU A 2 20.14 15.34 -18.48
CA GLU A 2 20.44 13.99 -18.03
C GLU A 2 19.15 13.36 -17.51
N GLN A 3 18.89 12.13 -17.91
CA GLN A 3 17.64 11.46 -17.61
C GLN A 3 17.68 11.05 -16.12
N ASN A 4 16.88 11.70 -15.27
CA ASN A 4 16.81 11.35 -13.85
C ASN A 4 16.37 9.90 -13.68
N ILE A 5 17.06 9.16 -12.82
CA ILE A 5 16.79 7.77 -12.47
C ILE A 5 15.86 7.74 -11.26
N TYR A 6 14.71 7.10 -11.38
CA TYR A 6 13.71 7.06 -10.32
C TYR A 6 13.64 5.68 -9.65
N PHE A 7 14.11 5.60 -8.41
CA PHE A 7 14.10 4.40 -7.58
C PHE A 7 13.26 4.53 -6.30
N ASP A 8 12.33 5.50 -6.23
CA ASP A 8 11.39 5.62 -5.09
C ASP A 8 9.96 5.12 -5.44
N ASN A 9 9.87 4.02 -6.20
CA ASN A 9 8.58 3.41 -6.55
C ASN A 9 7.82 2.86 -5.32
N GLY A 10 8.48 2.65 -4.21
CA GLY A 10 7.88 2.29 -2.93
C GLY A 10 7.03 3.39 -2.29
N SER A 11 7.27 4.66 -2.64
CA SER A 11 6.43 5.80 -2.23
C SER A 11 5.29 6.04 -3.19
N THR A 12 5.56 6.11 -4.49
CA THR A 12 4.58 6.17 -5.58
C THR A 12 5.25 5.70 -6.86
N SER A 13 4.55 4.99 -7.73
CA SER A 13 5.14 4.52 -8.99
C SER A 13 5.39 5.66 -9.97
N TRP A 14 6.50 5.57 -10.71
CA TRP A 14 6.82 6.42 -11.84
C TRP A 14 7.59 5.61 -12.90
N PRO A 15 7.18 5.67 -14.20
CA PRO A 15 5.95 6.28 -14.69
C PRO A 15 4.69 5.55 -14.22
N LYS A 16 3.52 6.15 -14.45
CA LYS A 16 2.22 5.48 -14.31
C LYS A 16 2.00 4.53 -15.48
N ALA A 17 1.06 3.60 -15.34
CA ALA A 17 0.69 2.72 -16.44
C ALA A 17 0.27 3.52 -17.67
N PRO A 18 0.61 3.05 -18.89
CA PRO A 18 0.09 3.61 -20.12
C PRO A 18 -1.44 3.75 -20.08
N GLY A 19 -1.96 4.84 -20.63
CA GLY A 19 -3.40 5.09 -20.68
C GLY A 19 -4.00 5.77 -19.44
N VAL A 20 -3.36 5.77 -18.28
CA VAL A 20 -3.88 6.40 -17.04
C VAL A 20 -4.20 7.88 -17.25
N ALA A 21 -3.22 8.67 -17.67
CA ALA A 21 -3.41 10.12 -17.89
C ALA A 21 -4.45 10.38 -18.97
N ALA A 22 -4.40 9.67 -20.10
CA ALA A 22 -5.33 9.84 -21.21
C ALA A 22 -6.79 9.52 -20.79
N SER A 23 -7.02 8.45 -20.05
CA SER A 23 -8.35 8.08 -19.57
C SER A 23 -8.93 9.11 -18.61
N MET A 24 -8.12 9.66 -17.70
CA MET A 24 -8.55 10.71 -16.78
C MET A 24 -8.87 12.02 -17.54
N THR A 25 -8.03 12.42 -18.48
CA THR A 25 -8.26 13.61 -19.32
C THR A 25 -9.55 13.47 -20.13
N LYS A 26 -9.73 12.32 -20.80
CA LYS A 26 -10.94 12.04 -21.56
C LYS A 26 -12.21 12.15 -20.70
N LEU A 27 -12.21 11.62 -19.48
CA LEU A 27 -13.33 11.76 -18.56
C LEU A 27 -13.63 13.22 -18.25
N LEU A 28 -12.61 14.04 -17.96
CA LEU A 28 -12.80 15.44 -17.60
C LEU A 28 -13.32 16.28 -18.81
N GLU A 29 -12.90 15.94 -20.03
CA GLU A 29 -13.33 16.61 -21.25
C GLU A 29 -14.76 16.20 -21.71
N SER A 30 -15.14 14.93 -21.49
CA SER A 30 -16.46 14.41 -21.90
C SER A 30 -17.58 14.64 -20.88
N GLY A 31 -17.28 15.16 -19.69
CA GLY A 31 -18.20 15.39 -18.59
C GLY A 31 -18.11 14.29 -17.53
N ALA A 32 -17.54 14.63 -16.37
CA ALA A 32 -17.50 13.76 -15.19
C ALA A 32 -18.87 13.86 -14.46
N PHE A 33 -19.88 13.17 -14.97
CA PHE A 33 -21.22 13.19 -14.42
C PHE A 33 -21.27 12.54 -13.01
N ASN A 34 -22.22 12.98 -12.18
CA ASN A 34 -22.40 12.39 -10.86
C ASN A 34 -23.21 11.09 -10.99
N ILE A 35 -22.59 9.96 -10.69
CA ILE A 35 -23.24 8.65 -10.64
C ILE A 35 -24.18 8.55 -9.43
N ASN A 36 -25.11 7.58 -9.45
CA ASN A 36 -26.14 7.33 -8.43
C ASN A 36 -27.17 8.45 -8.25
N ARG A 37 -27.13 9.55 -9.04
CA ARG A 37 -28.05 10.68 -8.94
C ARG A 37 -28.57 11.19 -10.28
N GLY A 38 -27.97 10.79 -11.39
CA GLY A 38 -28.32 11.22 -12.73
C GLY A 38 -29.14 10.16 -13.47
N ASN A 39 -30.31 10.54 -14.00
CA ASN A 39 -31.14 9.67 -14.84
C ASN A 39 -30.90 9.97 -16.32
N TYR A 40 -29.64 9.91 -16.77
CA TYR A 40 -29.27 10.16 -18.15
C TYR A 40 -28.07 9.26 -18.56
N GLU A 41 -27.95 9.02 -19.88
CA GLU A 41 -27.05 8.03 -20.47
C GLU A 41 -25.59 8.13 -19.97
N GLY A 42 -25.03 9.35 -19.93
CA GLY A 42 -23.65 9.55 -19.48
C GLY A 42 -23.39 9.17 -18.00
N ALA A 43 -24.41 9.28 -17.12
CA ALA A 43 -24.30 8.82 -15.74
C ALA A 43 -24.28 7.29 -15.65
N TYR A 44 -25.15 6.61 -16.43
CA TYR A 44 -25.18 5.14 -16.50
C TYR A 44 -23.90 4.56 -17.11
N GLU A 45 -23.33 5.21 -18.13
CA GLU A 45 -22.04 4.80 -18.70
C GLU A 45 -20.91 4.86 -17.68
N LEU A 46 -20.84 5.92 -16.87
CA LEU A 46 -19.84 6.06 -15.82
C LEU A 46 -20.06 5.06 -14.69
N GLU A 47 -21.30 4.84 -14.27
CA GLU A 47 -21.63 3.80 -13.28
C GLU A 47 -21.17 2.42 -13.74
N ASN A 48 -21.40 2.09 -15.02
CA ASN A 48 -20.92 0.84 -15.61
C ASN A 48 -19.39 0.75 -15.64
N GLN A 49 -18.67 1.86 -15.88
CA GLN A 49 -17.21 1.88 -15.79
C GLN A 49 -16.71 1.65 -14.35
N VAL A 50 -17.36 2.26 -13.36
CA VAL A 50 -17.08 2.01 -11.94
C VAL A 50 -17.29 0.54 -11.59
N LEU A 51 -18.43 -0.04 -12.03
CA LEU A 51 -18.71 -1.46 -11.83
C LEU A 51 -17.65 -2.36 -12.48
N LYS A 52 -17.23 -2.06 -13.72
CA LYS A 52 -16.15 -2.81 -14.39
C LYS A 52 -14.84 -2.74 -13.62
N THR A 53 -14.52 -1.59 -13.02
CA THR A 53 -13.31 -1.45 -12.18
C THR A 53 -13.40 -2.30 -10.91
N ARG A 54 -14.58 -2.36 -10.26
CA ARG A 54 -14.81 -3.28 -9.12
C ARG A 54 -14.64 -4.74 -9.53
N MET A 55 -15.19 -5.12 -10.69
CA MET A 55 -15.05 -6.48 -11.23
C MET A 55 -13.59 -6.83 -11.53
N GLN A 56 -12.81 -5.88 -12.05
CA GLN A 56 -11.36 -6.08 -12.25
C GLN A 56 -10.64 -6.29 -10.91
N LEU A 57 -10.89 -5.43 -9.92
CA LEU A 57 -10.26 -5.57 -8.59
C LEU A 57 -10.67 -6.88 -7.90
N ALA A 58 -11.95 -7.27 -7.99
CA ALA A 58 -12.41 -8.54 -7.44
C ALA A 58 -11.68 -9.74 -8.09
N ARG A 59 -11.54 -9.75 -9.42
CA ARG A 59 -10.74 -10.77 -10.11
C ARG A 59 -9.28 -10.72 -9.73
N PHE A 60 -8.70 -9.51 -9.67
CA PHE A 60 -7.29 -9.28 -9.37
C PHE A 60 -6.88 -9.80 -7.99
N PHE A 61 -7.76 -9.74 -7.01
CA PHE A 61 -7.53 -10.23 -5.65
C PHE A 61 -8.26 -11.55 -5.34
N HIS A 62 -8.83 -12.21 -6.36
CA HIS A 62 -9.58 -13.46 -6.23
C HIS A 62 -10.73 -13.37 -5.20
N ALA A 63 -11.39 -12.23 -5.13
CA ALA A 63 -12.53 -12.03 -4.24
C ALA A 63 -13.81 -12.72 -4.79
N PRO A 64 -14.75 -13.14 -3.94
CA PRO A 64 -15.94 -13.88 -4.36
C PRO A 64 -16.93 -13.03 -5.17
N ASP A 65 -17.00 -11.73 -4.89
CA ASP A 65 -17.96 -10.82 -5.50
C ASP A 65 -17.38 -9.40 -5.64
N SER A 66 -17.76 -8.69 -6.70
CA SER A 66 -17.34 -7.31 -6.92
C SER A 66 -17.97 -6.31 -5.94
N ARG A 67 -19.10 -6.66 -5.29
CA ARG A 67 -19.73 -5.83 -4.26
C ARG A 67 -18.87 -5.64 -3.04
N CYS A 68 -18.00 -6.62 -2.71
CA CYS A 68 -17.09 -6.51 -1.57
C CYS A 68 -15.97 -5.46 -1.76
N VAL A 69 -15.79 -4.92 -2.97
CA VAL A 69 -14.81 -3.88 -3.28
C VAL A 69 -15.36 -2.51 -2.90
N VAL A 70 -14.70 -1.81 -2.02
CA VAL A 70 -15.05 -0.46 -1.54
C VAL A 70 -13.95 0.50 -1.93
N PHE A 71 -14.28 1.61 -2.59
CA PHE A 71 -13.33 2.66 -2.93
C PHE A 71 -13.15 3.64 -1.77
N THR A 72 -11.91 4.03 -1.54
CA THR A 72 -11.52 5.03 -0.53
C THR A 72 -10.48 5.99 -1.09
N PRO A 73 -10.21 7.12 -0.41
CA PRO A 73 -9.11 8.01 -0.81
C PRO A 73 -7.72 7.36 -0.79
N GLY A 74 -7.57 6.20 -0.18
CA GLY A 74 -6.31 5.46 -0.11
C GLY A 74 -6.24 4.52 1.09
N ILE A 75 -5.23 3.67 1.10
CA ILE A 75 -5.09 2.57 2.07
C ILE A 75 -5.08 3.04 3.54
N THR A 76 -4.50 4.20 3.84
CA THR A 76 -4.53 4.77 5.21
C THR A 76 -5.96 5.01 5.68
N TYR A 77 -6.85 5.47 4.79
CA TYR A 77 -8.26 5.63 5.12
C TYR A 77 -8.92 4.26 5.33
N SER A 78 -8.67 3.29 4.45
CA SER A 78 -9.19 1.92 4.58
C SER A 78 -8.83 1.28 5.91
N LEU A 79 -7.56 1.38 6.33
CA LEU A 79 -7.09 0.85 7.61
C LEU A 79 -7.69 1.59 8.82
N ASN A 80 -7.93 2.90 8.73
CA ASN A 80 -8.67 3.62 9.76
C ASN A 80 -10.14 3.20 9.82
N CYS A 81 -10.79 2.92 8.67
CA CYS A 81 -12.15 2.36 8.64
C CYS A 81 -12.20 1.04 9.39
N LEU A 82 -11.28 0.13 9.10
CA LEU A 82 -11.18 -1.14 9.80
C LEU A 82 -10.98 -0.92 11.30
N LEU A 83 -9.89 -0.30 11.69
CA LEU A 83 -9.46 -0.23 13.08
C LEU A 83 -10.48 0.50 13.97
N LYS A 84 -11.01 1.62 13.51
CA LYS A 84 -11.94 2.46 14.27
C LYS A 84 -13.39 2.04 14.17
N GLY A 85 -13.77 1.31 13.12
CA GLY A 85 -15.13 0.82 12.93
C GLY A 85 -15.38 -0.57 13.53
N PHE A 86 -14.31 -1.37 13.69
CA PHE A 86 -14.40 -2.75 14.13
C PHE A 86 -14.07 -2.95 15.61
N LEU A 87 -12.98 -2.33 16.10
CA LEU A 87 -12.47 -2.56 17.45
C LEU A 87 -13.29 -1.84 18.52
N LYS A 88 -13.53 -2.53 19.62
CA LYS A 88 -14.30 -2.06 20.81
C LYS A 88 -13.41 -2.09 22.04
N PRO A 89 -13.73 -1.32 23.11
CA PRO A 89 -13.02 -1.38 24.38
C PRO A 89 -12.89 -2.81 24.92
N GLY A 90 -11.69 -3.18 25.34
CA GLY A 90 -11.33 -4.53 25.77
C GLY A 90 -10.80 -5.45 24.67
N ASP A 91 -10.91 -5.06 23.38
CA ASP A 91 -10.42 -5.87 22.28
C ASP A 91 -8.89 -5.88 22.20
N HIS A 92 -8.34 -6.99 21.77
CA HIS A 92 -6.93 -7.18 21.49
C HIS A 92 -6.71 -7.56 20.03
N VAL A 93 -5.64 -7.04 19.41
CA VAL A 93 -5.21 -7.40 18.06
C VAL A 93 -3.73 -7.78 18.02
N LEU A 94 -3.40 -8.69 17.10
CA LEU A 94 -2.02 -9.02 16.78
C LEU A 94 -1.60 -8.28 15.53
N VAL A 95 -0.42 -7.67 15.55
CA VAL A 95 0.15 -6.93 14.40
C VAL A 95 1.57 -7.38 14.13
N SER A 96 2.06 -7.28 12.90
CA SER A 96 3.46 -7.60 12.64
C SER A 96 4.40 -6.55 13.25
N SER A 97 5.62 -6.93 13.60
CA SER A 97 6.64 -5.97 14.06
C SER A 97 7.21 -5.09 12.94
N LEU A 98 6.74 -5.28 11.70
CA LEU A 98 7.16 -4.52 10.51
C LEU A 98 6.14 -3.47 10.06
N GLU A 99 5.07 -3.24 10.85
CA GLU A 99 3.93 -2.43 10.46
C GLU A 99 4.27 -0.98 10.08
N HIS A 100 3.54 -0.52 9.06
CA HIS A 100 3.53 0.88 8.66
C HIS A 100 2.70 1.74 9.65
N ASN A 101 3.02 3.03 9.75
CA ASN A 101 2.28 4.00 10.56
C ASN A 101 0.78 4.11 10.23
N ALA A 102 0.33 3.63 9.08
CA ALA A 102 -1.10 3.57 8.73
C ALA A 102 -1.89 2.59 9.63
N VAL A 103 -1.21 1.59 10.21
CA VAL A 103 -1.75 0.67 11.23
C VAL A 103 -1.39 1.15 12.63
N MET A 104 -0.12 1.45 12.88
CA MET A 104 0.35 1.72 14.24
C MET A 104 -0.21 3.00 14.86
N ARG A 105 -0.30 4.09 14.09
CA ARG A 105 -0.83 5.36 14.62
C ARG A 105 -2.30 5.29 15.04
N PRO A 106 -3.22 4.71 14.25
CA PRO A 106 -4.58 4.48 14.71
C PRO A 106 -4.65 3.59 15.95
N LEU A 107 -3.86 2.52 16.04
CA LEU A 107 -3.81 1.66 17.25
C LEU A 107 -3.32 2.42 18.48
N CYS A 108 -2.28 3.25 18.34
CA CYS A 108 -1.83 4.11 19.43
C CYS A 108 -2.92 5.12 19.88
N GLN A 109 -3.75 5.62 18.95
CA GLN A 109 -4.90 6.45 19.31
C GLN A 109 -5.96 5.65 20.06
N LEU A 110 -6.24 4.42 19.65
CA LEU A 110 -7.25 3.54 20.23
C LEU A 110 -6.83 2.97 21.60
N ALA A 111 -5.53 2.97 21.92
CA ALA A 111 -5.05 2.52 23.24
C ALA A 111 -5.67 3.30 24.39
N SER A 112 -6.01 4.58 24.20
CA SER A 112 -6.75 5.38 25.19
C SER A 112 -8.21 4.97 25.37
N GLN A 113 -8.72 4.08 24.50
CA GLN A 113 -10.07 3.52 24.53
C GLN A 113 -10.07 2.06 24.97
N ASP A 114 -9.05 1.60 25.70
CA ASP A 114 -8.90 0.24 26.19
C ASP A 114 -8.79 -0.81 25.04
N ILE A 115 -8.17 -0.44 23.93
CA ILE A 115 -7.87 -1.36 22.84
C ILE A 115 -6.37 -1.67 22.87
N HIS A 116 -6.04 -2.94 22.84
CA HIS A 116 -4.69 -3.45 23.05
C HIS A 116 -4.13 -4.10 21.79
N TYR A 117 -2.82 -4.07 21.62
CA TYR A 117 -2.14 -4.82 20.57
C TYR A 117 -0.89 -5.53 21.09
N THR A 118 -0.53 -6.62 20.44
CA THR A 118 0.75 -7.31 20.64
C THR A 118 1.42 -7.50 19.28
N MET A 119 2.73 -7.29 19.23
CA MET A 119 3.50 -7.46 18.00
C MET A 119 3.91 -8.94 17.84
N ILE A 120 3.68 -9.47 16.64
CA ILE A 120 4.23 -10.74 16.18
C ILE A 120 5.69 -10.47 15.83
N PRO A 121 6.66 -11.15 16.48
CA PRO A 121 8.07 -10.88 16.24
C PRO A 121 8.51 -11.30 14.83
N ALA A 122 9.49 -10.59 14.31
CA ALA A 122 10.23 -10.97 13.13
C ALA A 122 11.72 -10.97 13.41
N GLU A 123 12.47 -11.74 12.63
CA GLU A 123 13.93 -11.75 12.63
C GLU A 123 14.49 -10.41 12.10
N THR A 124 15.78 -10.20 12.25
CA THR A 124 16.48 -8.98 11.79
C THR A 124 16.52 -8.81 10.26
N ASP A 125 16.13 -9.84 9.51
CA ASP A 125 15.91 -9.78 8.06
C ASP A 125 14.44 -9.59 7.67
N GLY A 126 13.55 -9.46 8.66
CA GLY A 126 12.10 -9.34 8.49
C GLY A 126 11.36 -10.66 8.36
N THR A 127 12.04 -11.81 8.50
CA THR A 127 11.36 -13.12 8.47
C THR A 127 10.41 -13.24 9.66
N THR A 128 9.15 -13.56 9.38
CA THR A 128 8.12 -13.79 10.39
C THR A 128 7.73 -15.27 10.38
N HIS A 129 7.74 -15.88 11.56
CA HIS A 129 7.42 -17.31 11.74
C HIS A 129 5.95 -17.45 12.14
N PRO A 130 5.09 -18.12 11.32
CA PRO A 130 3.65 -18.26 11.62
C PRO A 130 3.36 -18.90 12.96
N GLU A 131 4.16 -19.85 13.39
CA GLU A 131 4.01 -20.57 14.67
C GLU A 131 4.13 -19.66 15.89
N SER A 132 4.85 -18.55 15.80
CA SER A 132 4.97 -17.59 16.89
C SER A 132 3.64 -16.88 17.20
N LEU A 133 2.71 -16.86 16.24
CA LEU A 133 1.40 -16.24 16.40
C LEU A 133 0.55 -16.92 17.45
N GLU A 134 0.53 -18.27 17.49
CA GLU A 134 -0.40 -19.00 18.33
C GLU A 134 -0.16 -18.73 19.83
N ALA A 135 1.09 -18.55 20.24
CA ALA A 135 1.44 -18.26 21.63
C ALA A 135 1.02 -16.85 22.09
N LEU A 136 0.71 -15.95 21.15
CA LEU A 136 0.32 -14.57 21.42
C LEU A 136 -1.20 -14.37 21.46
N ILE A 137 -1.98 -15.39 21.06
CA ILE A 137 -3.44 -15.31 21.04
C ILE A 137 -3.98 -15.32 22.48
N ARG A 138 -4.85 -14.36 22.78
CA ARG A 138 -5.56 -14.22 24.07
C ARG A 138 -7.05 -14.41 23.86
N PRO A 139 -7.85 -14.63 24.92
CA PRO A 139 -9.31 -14.71 24.81
C PRO A 139 -9.94 -13.47 24.16
N GLU A 140 -9.35 -12.29 24.39
CA GLU A 140 -9.80 -10.99 23.86
C GLU A 140 -9.28 -10.70 22.44
N THR A 141 -8.46 -11.58 21.86
CA THR A 141 -7.90 -11.38 20.52
C THR A 141 -9.01 -11.47 19.48
N LYS A 142 -9.22 -10.40 18.72
CA LYS A 142 -10.25 -10.29 17.69
C LYS A 142 -9.72 -10.50 16.27
N ALA A 143 -8.52 -9.99 16.00
CA ALA A 143 -7.97 -10.01 14.67
C ALA A 143 -6.45 -10.08 14.65
N VAL A 144 -5.93 -10.52 13.51
CA VAL A 144 -4.55 -10.30 13.08
C VAL A 144 -4.56 -9.26 11.97
N ILE A 145 -3.71 -8.24 12.08
CA ILE A 145 -3.58 -7.17 11.09
C ILE A 145 -2.11 -7.10 10.72
N MET A 146 -1.80 -7.33 9.45
CA MET A 146 -0.41 -7.31 9.02
C MET A 146 -0.24 -6.80 7.59
N LEU A 147 0.92 -6.21 7.32
CA LEU A 147 1.32 -5.94 5.95
C LEU A 147 1.74 -7.25 5.25
N HIS A 148 1.46 -7.36 3.96
CA HIS A 148 1.91 -8.51 3.17
C HIS A 148 3.41 -8.44 2.86
N ALA A 149 3.95 -7.24 2.70
CA ALA A 149 5.38 -7.07 2.47
C ALA A 149 5.89 -5.76 3.06
N SER A 150 7.07 -5.81 3.67
CA SER A 150 7.71 -4.66 4.29
C SER A 150 8.07 -3.58 3.27
N ASN A 151 7.66 -2.35 3.55
CA ASN A 151 8.06 -1.18 2.77
C ASN A 151 9.49 -0.69 3.10
N VAL A 152 10.16 -1.34 4.06
CA VAL A 152 11.56 -1.07 4.43
C VAL A 152 12.46 -2.12 3.79
N CYS A 153 12.38 -3.38 4.18
CA CYS A 153 13.31 -4.42 3.73
C CYS A 153 12.82 -5.25 2.53
N GLY A 154 11.56 -5.07 2.12
CA GLY A 154 10.98 -5.80 1.00
C GLY A 154 10.57 -7.24 1.32
N THR A 155 10.84 -7.76 2.52
CA THR A 155 10.48 -9.12 2.94
C THR A 155 8.98 -9.34 2.84
N ILE A 156 8.58 -10.45 2.20
CA ILE A 156 7.19 -10.90 2.08
C ILE A 156 6.86 -11.74 3.31
N LEU A 157 5.72 -11.43 3.95
CA LEU A 157 5.24 -12.12 5.14
C LEU A 157 4.33 -13.30 4.75
N PRO A 158 4.29 -14.37 5.54
CA PRO A 158 3.60 -15.62 5.22
C PRO A 158 2.08 -15.52 5.47
N ILE A 159 1.38 -14.68 4.67
CA ILE A 159 -0.05 -14.37 4.88
C ILE A 159 -0.96 -15.60 4.71
N ARG A 160 -0.53 -16.60 3.93
CA ARG A 160 -1.32 -17.83 3.75
C ARG A 160 -1.36 -18.65 5.02
N GLU A 161 -0.19 -18.92 5.60
CA GLU A 161 -0.03 -19.70 6.83
C GLU A 161 -0.67 -18.98 8.02
N ILE A 162 -0.50 -17.68 8.12
CA ILE A 162 -1.15 -16.83 9.13
C ILE A 162 -2.68 -16.88 8.96
N GLY A 163 -3.19 -16.76 7.74
CA GLY A 163 -4.63 -16.83 7.47
C GLY A 163 -5.23 -18.21 7.82
N GLU A 164 -4.48 -19.30 7.62
CA GLU A 164 -4.89 -20.62 8.05
C GLU A 164 -4.99 -20.72 9.60
N ILE A 165 -4.07 -20.09 10.33
CA ILE A 165 -4.13 -19.99 11.79
C ILE A 165 -5.34 -19.16 12.21
N CYS A 166 -5.54 -17.98 11.63
CA CYS A 166 -6.68 -17.10 11.91
C CYS A 166 -8.00 -17.85 11.74
N ARG A 167 -8.18 -18.55 10.63
CA ARG A 167 -9.38 -19.36 10.38
C ARG A 167 -9.61 -20.43 11.45
N ARG A 168 -8.54 -21.17 11.83
CA ARG A 168 -8.66 -22.22 12.90
C ARG A 168 -8.99 -21.64 14.26
N ARG A 169 -8.55 -20.40 14.53
CA ARG A 169 -8.73 -19.72 15.83
C ARG A 169 -9.93 -18.77 15.84
N HIS A 170 -10.69 -18.70 14.75
CA HIS A 170 -11.84 -17.80 14.59
C HIS A 170 -11.48 -16.33 14.79
N LEU A 171 -10.31 -15.91 14.28
CA LEU A 171 -9.84 -14.54 14.27
C LEU A 171 -10.07 -13.93 12.89
N PHE A 172 -10.46 -12.68 12.83
CA PHE A 172 -10.47 -11.94 11.57
C PHE A 172 -9.04 -11.65 11.10
N PHE A 173 -8.84 -11.71 9.77
CA PHE A 173 -7.52 -11.49 9.19
C PHE A 173 -7.55 -10.31 8.21
N ALA A 174 -6.76 -9.26 8.52
CA ALA A 174 -6.64 -8.07 7.71
C ALA A 174 -5.23 -7.91 7.14
N VAL A 175 -5.14 -7.60 5.85
CA VAL A 175 -3.86 -7.50 5.13
C VAL A 175 -3.71 -6.14 4.44
N ASP A 176 -2.62 -5.43 4.77
CA ASP A 176 -2.16 -4.24 4.04
C ASP A 176 -1.32 -4.69 2.83
N THR A 177 -1.82 -4.47 1.62
CA THR A 177 -1.16 -4.84 0.38
C THR A 177 -0.46 -3.68 -0.33
N ALA A 178 -0.20 -2.57 0.37
CA ALA A 178 0.34 -1.34 -0.24
C ALA A 178 1.62 -1.56 -1.06
N GLN A 179 2.47 -2.49 -0.69
CA GLN A 179 3.71 -2.79 -1.42
C GLN A 179 3.59 -3.97 -2.36
N SER A 180 2.71 -4.92 -2.07
CA SER A 180 2.61 -6.20 -2.78
C SER A 180 1.61 -6.21 -3.92
N ALA A 181 0.49 -5.46 -3.83
CA ALA A 181 -0.49 -5.35 -4.91
C ALA A 181 0.17 -4.87 -6.21
N GLY A 182 -0.04 -5.59 -7.31
CA GLY A 182 0.59 -5.33 -8.60
C GLY A 182 2.06 -5.79 -8.71
N SER A 183 2.57 -6.49 -7.71
CA SER A 183 3.94 -7.03 -7.71
C SER A 183 3.98 -8.55 -7.53
N VAL A 184 3.03 -9.11 -6.78
CA VAL A 184 2.83 -10.55 -6.59
C VAL A 184 1.34 -10.85 -6.62
N ASP A 185 1.00 -12.08 -6.94
CA ASP A 185 -0.38 -12.57 -6.89
C ASP A 185 -0.85 -12.70 -5.43
N ILE A 186 -2.08 -12.25 -5.16
CA ILE A 186 -2.67 -12.26 -3.82
C ILE A 186 -4.08 -12.83 -3.93
N ASP A 187 -4.26 -14.04 -3.42
CA ASP A 187 -5.55 -14.73 -3.43
C ASP A 187 -6.22 -14.56 -2.05
N MET A 188 -7.20 -13.65 -1.99
CA MET A 188 -7.93 -13.33 -0.77
C MET A 188 -8.59 -14.56 -0.15
N GLN A 189 -9.15 -15.46 -0.99
CA GLN A 189 -9.84 -16.65 -0.52
C GLN A 189 -8.87 -17.72 0.00
N LYS A 190 -7.80 -18.03 -0.76
CA LYS A 190 -6.79 -19.00 -0.32
C LYS A 190 -6.02 -18.58 0.92
N CYS A 191 -5.85 -17.28 1.11
CA CYS A 191 -5.18 -16.74 2.28
C CYS A 191 -6.14 -16.47 3.45
N ASN A 192 -7.44 -16.80 3.33
CA ASN A 192 -8.48 -16.55 4.34
C ASN A 192 -8.48 -15.11 4.85
N ILE A 193 -8.37 -14.14 3.93
CA ILE A 193 -8.31 -12.71 4.25
C ILE A 193 -9.74 -12.17 4.35
N ASP A 194 -10.08 -11.54 5.47
CA ASP A 194 -11.37 -10.89 5.70
C ASP A 194 -11.38 -9.42 5.27
N PHE A 195 -10.21 -8.76 5.34
CA PHE A 195 -10.05 -7.38 4.92
C PHE A 195 -8.73 -7.21 4.18
N LEU A 196 -8.82 -6.89 2.89
CA LEU A 196 -7.65 -6.62 2.06
C LEU A 196 -7.63 -5.15 1.68
N ALA A 197 -6.68 -4.38 2.20
CA ALA A 197 -6.53 -2.97 1.91
C ALA A 197 -5.51 -2.73 0.79
N PHE A 198 -5.82 -1.81 -0.16
CA PHE A 198 -4.94 -1.50 -1.28
C PHE A 198 -4.82 0.01 -1.54
N THR A 199 -3.79 0.40 -2.28
CA THR A 199 -3.62 1.78 -2.81
C THR A 199 -3.29 1.74 -4.29
N GLY A 200 -3.92 2.62 -5.08
CA GLY A 200 -3.79 2.60 -6.53
C GLY A 200 -2.45 3.13 -7.05
N HIS A 201 -1.78 4.02 -6.33
CA HIS A 201 -0.66 4.80 -6.86
C HIS A 201 0.73 4.17 -6.72
N LYS A 202 0.83 2.95 -6.15
CA LYS A 202 2.09 2.20 -6.02
C LYS A 202 2.14 1.07 -7.05
N GLY A 203 2.27 -0.19 -6.62
CA GLY A 203 2.40 -1.31 -7.54
C GLY A 203 1.23 -1.53 -8.50
N LEU A 204 0.04 -1.00 -8.20
CA LEU A 204 -1.09 -0.96 -9.13
C LEU A 204 -0.93 0.08 -10.26
N LEU A 205 0.12 0.91 -10.26
CA LEU A 205 0.51 1.86 -11.31
C LEU A 205 -0.55 2.92 -11.66
N GLY A 206 -1.57 3.05 -10.83
CA GLY A 206 -2.67 3.99 -11.00
C GLY A 206 -2.35 5.41 -10.56
N PRO A 207 -3.32 6.35 -10.64
CA PRO A 207 -3.07 7.74 -10.35
C PRO A 207 -2.82 8.00 -8.87
N GLN A 208 -1.96 8.99 -8.61
CA GLN A 208 -1.79 9.56 -7.28
C GLN A 208 -2.92 10.57 -7.04
N GLY A 209 -3.30 10.77 -5.78
CA GLY A 209 -4.35 11.72 -5.44
C GLY A 209 -3.99 13.17 -5.67
N VAL A 210 -5.01 13.99 -5.90
CA VAL A 210 -4.90 15.44 -6.00
C VAL A 210 -5.23 16.04 -4.63
N GLY A 211 -4.25 16.70 -4.00
CA GLY A 211 -4.43 17.44 -2.75
C GLY A 211 -4.41 18.94 -2.99
N GLY A 212 -5.28 19.68 -2.28
CA GLY A 212 -5.28 21.13 -2.26
C GLY A 212 -4.69 21.69 -0.97
N ARG A 213 -4.03 22.85 -1.04
CA ARG A 213 -3.71 23.66 0.14
C ARG A 213 -4.76 24.74 0.29
N VAL A 214 -5.47 24.74 1.42
CA VAL A 214 -6.36 25.87 1.80
C VAL A 214 -5.66 26.64 2.90
N GLY A 215 -5.25 27.88 2.61
CA GLY A 215 -4.67 28.78 3.60
C GLY A 215 -4.74 30.23 3.11
N LYS A 216 -5.21 31.14 3.97
CA LYS A 216 -5.07 32.58 3.74
C LYS A 216 -3.62 33.00 4.04
N LYS A 217 -3.06 33.87 3.19
CA LYS A 217 -1.76 34.51 3.39
C LYS A 217 -1.75 35.17 4.79
N GLY A 218 -0.91 34.69 5.72
CA GLY A 218 -0.72 35.28 7.06
C GLY A 218 -1.13 34.41 8.26
N GLN A 219 -1.73 33.23 8.08
CA GLN A 219 -1.97 32.28 9.19
C GLN A 219 -0.87 31.20 9.25
N ARG A 220 -0.45 30.84 10.47
CA ARG A 220 0.59 29.82 10.71
C ARG A 220 0.18 28.48 10.09
N GLY A 221 0.83 28.10 8.99
CA GLY A 221 0.76 26.84 8.29
C GLY A 221 -0.51 26.62 7.46
N PRO A 222 -0.39 26.26 6.18
CA PRO A 222 -1.55 25.87 5.38
C PRO A 222 -2.12 24.56 5.95
N ARG A 223 -3.42 24.51 6.25
CA ARG A 223 -4.12 23.24 6.47
C ARG A 223 -4.13 22.52 5.11
N ALA A 224 -3.36 21.44 5.02
CA ALA A 224 -3.43 20.58 3.85
C ALA A 224 -4.79 19.88 3.86
N VAL A 225 -5.57 20.02 2.79
CA VAL A 225 -6.66 19.10 2.52
C VAL A 225 -5.99 17.80 2.10
N PRO A 226 -6.28 16.67 2.76
CA PRO A 226 -5.67 15.40 2.37
C PRO A 226 -5.95 15.13 0.89
N PRO A 227 -4.95 14.65 0.13
CA PRO A 227 -5.15 14.35 -1.28
C PRO A 227 -6.24 13.28 -1.41
N GLN A 228 -7.23 13.54 -2.25
CA GLN A 228 -8.19 12.51 -2.67
C GLN A 228 -7.47 11.58 -3.65
N GLY A 229 -6.81 10.55 -3.11
CA GLY A 229 -6.21 9.48 -3.89
C GLY A 229 -7.25 8.50 -4.39
N ILE A 230 -6.77 7.40 -4.92
CA ILE A 230 -7.59 6.22 -5.17
C ILE A 230 -6.93 5.01 -4.48
N GLY A 231 -7.72 4.32 -3.73
CA GLY A 231 -7.43 3.08 -3.05
C GLY A 231 -8.73 2.43 -2.64
N GLY A 232 -8.68 1.50 -1.74
CA GLY A 232 -9.87 0.83 -1.27
C GLY A 232 -9.55 -0.36 -0.39
N PHE A 233 -10.60 -1.13 -0.15
CA PHE A 233 -10.50 -2.41 0.50
C PHE A 233 -11.50 -3.41 -0.09
N LEU A 234 -11.21 -4.68 0.10
CA LEU A 234 -12.13 -5.78 -0.11
C LEU A 234 -12.45 -6.37 1.27
N ILE A 235 -13.73 -6.70 1.50
CA ILE A 235 -14.22 -7.14 2.81
C ILE A 235 -15.03 -8.43 2.70
N SER A 236 -14.83 -9.36 3.64
CA SER A 236 -15.67 -10.55 3.76
C SER A 236 -17.06 -10.18 4.32
N GLU A 237 -18.08 -10.98 3.97
CA GLU A 237 -19.43 -10.80 4.49
C GLU A 237 -19.47 -10.88 6.02
N ALA A 238 -18.70 -11.78 6.61
CA ALA A 238 -18.62 -11.94 8.05
C ALA A 238 -18.08 -10.68 8.76
N LEU A 239 -17.01 -10.08 8.23
CA LEU A 239 -16.47 -8.86 8.81
C LEU A 239 -17.36 -7.63 8.52
N ASP A 240 -18.03 -7.60 7.37
CA ASP A 240 -18.99 -6.52 7.05
C ASP A 240 -20.09 -6.40 8.09
N GLN A 241 -20.60 -7.51 8.62
CA GLN A 241 -21.62 -7.51 9.67
C GLN A 241 -21.13 -6.89 10.99
N GLU A 242 -19.84 -6.96 11.27
CA GLU A 242 -19.20 -6.43 12.50
C GLU A 242 -18.68 -5.00 12.34
N LEU A 243 -18.42 -4.55 11.10
CA LEU A 243 -17.76 -3.30 10.82
C LEU A 243 -18.76 -2.13 10.71
N THR A 244 -18.58 -1.11 11.55
CA THR A 244 -19.34 0.16 11.47
C THR A 244 -18.64 1.14 10.52
N PRO A 245 -19.39 1.83 9.61
CA PRO A 245 -18.81 2.85 8.75
C PRO A 245 -18.15 3.98 9.55
N LEU A 246 -16.93 4.38 9.18
CA LEU A 246 -16.24 5.50 9.81
C LEU A 246 -16.89 6.85 9.50
N ILE A 247 -17.45 6.99 8.31
CA ILE A 247 -18.09 8.21 7.82
C ILE A 247 -19.53 7.89 7.43
N ALA A 248 -20.48 8.63 7.97
CA ALA A 248 -21.86 8.61 7.58
C ALA A 248 -22.18 9.80 6.66
N GLY A 249 -22.97 9.58 5.61
CA GLY A 249 -23.36 10.62 4.67
C GLY A 249 -24.19 10.09 3.51
N GLY A 250 -24.59 10.95 2.59
CA GLY A 250 -25.39 10.55 1.43
C GLY A 250 -24.57 9.68 0.47
N THR A 251 -25.13 8.56 0.07
CA THR A 251 -24.53 7.59 -0.88
C THR A 251 -25.12 7.70 -2.29
N GLY A 252 -26.27 8.40 -2.42
CA GLY A 252 -27.06 8.46 -3.64
C GLY A 252 -28.14 7.37 -3.72
N SER A 253 -28.10 6.38 -2.84
CA SER A 253 -29.11 5.35 -2.65
C SER A 253 -29.88 5.58 -1.33
N GLN A 254 -31.08 5.00 -1.17
CA GLN A 254 -31.95 5.10 0.02
C GLN A 254 -32.10 6.54 0.55
N SER A 255 -32.35 7.51 -0.33
CA SER A 255 -32.45 8.93 0.01
C SER A 255 -33.64 9.27 0.93
N ASP A 256 -34.53 8.34 1.14
CA ASP A 256 -35.71 8.40 2.02
C ASP A 256 -35.40 7.95 3.47
N SER A 257 -34.21 7.37 3.72
CA SER A 257 -33.77 6.92 5.04
C SER A 257 -32.77 7.91 5.67
N LEU A 258 -32.85 8.09 6.99
CA LEU A 258 -31.83 8.79 7.79
C LEU A 258 -30.68 7.86 8.23
N LEU A 259 -30.85 6.55 8.06
CA LEU A 259 -29.82 5.56 8.37
C LEU A 259 -28.92 5.34 7.15
N MET A 260 -27.67 4.96 7.40
CA MET A 260 -26.79 4.51 6.34
C MET A 260 -27.33 3.22 5.73
N PRO A 261 -27.15 3.00 4.42
CA PRO A 261 -27.41 1.69 3.83
C PRO A 261 -26.61 0.60 4.55
N ASP A 262 -27.19 -0.58 4.69
CA ASP A 262 -26.59 -1.75 5.33
C ASP A 262 -26.00 -2.76 4.33
N TYR A 263 -26.00 -2.41 3.02
CA TYR A 263 -25.48 -3.25 1.94
C TYR A 263 -24.21 -2.66 1.29
N LEU A 264 -23.37 -3.55 0.79
CA LEU A 264 -22.14 -3.22 0.06
C LEU A 264 -22.42 -2.77 -1.38
N PRO A 265 -21.65 -1.82 -1.90
CA PRO A 265 -20.57 -1.08 -1.25
C PRO A 265 -21.04 0.20 -0.56
N ASP A 266 -22.31 0.59 -0.69
CA ASP A 266 -22.90 1.86 -0.29
C ASP A 266 -22.73 2.15 1.20
N LYS A 267 -22.73 1.10 2.03
CA LYS A 267 -22.46 1.20 3.48
C LYS A 267 -21.19 2.01 3.81
N TYR A 268 -20.17 1.97 2.94
CA TYR A 268 -18.86 2.59 3.20
C TYR A 268 -18.52 3.73 2.25
N GLU A 269 -19.29 3.96 1.20
CA GLU A 269 -19.02 4.94 0.15
C GLU A 269 -19.87 6.20 0.27
N SER A 270 -19.73 6.89 1.40
CA SER A 270 -20.39 8.16 1.61
C SER A 270 -19.77 9.28 0.77
N GLY A 271 -20.61 10.10 0.15
CA GLY A 271 -20.22 11.25 -0.65
C GLY A 271 -20.06 10.93 -2.14
N THR A 272 -19.38 11.82 -2.87
CA THR A 272 -19.12 11.64 -4.30
C THR A 272 -17.82 10.88 -4.49
N LEU A 273 -17.87 9.80 -5.26
CA LEU A 273 -16.69 8.99 -5.58
C LEU A 273 -15.67 9.79 -6.40
N ASN A 274 -14.39 9.47 -6.22
CA ASN A 274 -13.30 10.00 -7.03
C ASN A 274 -13.28 9.33 -8.42
N LEU A 275 -14.23 9.72 -9.29
CA LEU A 275 -14.37 9.15 -10.64
C LEU A 275 -13.08 9.23 -11.46
N PRO A 276 -12.36 10.38 -11.53
CA PRO A 276 -11.09 10.42 -12.25
C PRO A 276 -10.07 9.42 -11.73
N GLY A 277 -10.00 9.24 -10.41
CA GLY A 277 -9.12 8.24 -9.79
C GLY A 277 -9.52 6.81 -10.15
N ILE A 278 -10.81 6.48 -10.13
CA ILE A 278 -11.33 5.16 -10.46
C ILE A 278 -11.08 4.82 -11.94
N ILE A 279 -11.35 5.77 -12.85
CA ILE A 279 -11.12 5.57 -14.29
C ILE A 279 -9.63 5.43 -14.61
N GLY A 280 -8.78 6.23 -13.96
CA GLY A 280 -7.33 6.06 -14.06
C GLY A 280 -6.84 4.71 -13.52
N LEU A 281 -7.42 4.24 -12.41
CA LEU A 281 -7.13 2.92 -11.85
C LEU A 281 -7.61 1.79 -12.78
N HIS A 282 -8.78 1.94 -13.43
CA HIS A 282 -9.27 1.01 -14.44
C HIS A 282 -8.25 0.81 -15.57
N ALA A 283 -7.73 1.90 -16.12
CA ALA A 283 -6.71 1.85 -17.18
C ALA A 283 -5.42 1.16 -16.69
N ALA A 284 -5.01 1.43 -15.46
CA ALA A 284 -3.84 0.78 -14.87
C ALA A 284 -4.04 -0.72 -14.67
N LEU A 285 -5.20 -1.15 -14.15
CA LEU A 285 -5.54 -2.56 -14.00
C LEU A 285 -5.60 -3.28 -15.36
N THR A 286 -6.12 -2.64 -16.39
CA THR A 286 -6.12 -3.19 -17.76
C THR A 286 -4.69 -3.43 -18.24
N TYR A 287 -3.79 -2.48 -18.04
CA TYR A 287 -2.37 -2.65 -18.37
C TYR A 287 -1.72 -3.80 -17.59
N LEU A 288 -2.04 -3.94 -16.30
CA LEU A 288 -1.52 -5.03 -15.46
C LEU A 288 -2.04 -6.40 -15.93
N ASP A 289 -3.32 -6.49 -16.31
CA ASP A 289 -3.93 -7.71 -16.85
C ASP A 289 -3.27 -8.11 -18.17
N GLU A 290 -3.03 -7.15 -19.07
CA GLU A 290 -2.38 -7.39 -20.38
C GLU A 290 -0.90 -7.76 -20.27
N THR A 291 -0.17 -7.11 -19.34
CA THR A 291 1.26 -7.37 -19.12
C THR A 291 1.51 -8.65 -18.34
N GLY A 292 0.62 -8.96 -17.39
CA GLY A 292 0.71 -10.11 -16.49
C GLY A 292 1.60 -9.86 -15.27
N ILE A 293 1.04 -10.08 -14.08
CA ILE A 293 1.74 -9.86 -12.80
C ILE A 293 3.01 -10.70 -12.69
N SER A 294 2.99 -11.94 -13.20
CA SER A 294 4.16 -12.82 -13.20
C SER A 294 5.33 -12.23 -14.00
N ALA A 295 5.07 -11.68 -15.18
CA ALA A 295 6.10 -11.06 -16.03
C ALA A 295 6.67 -9.79 -15.36
N ILE A 296 5.79 -8.96 -14.75
CA ILE A 296 6.19 -7.79 -13.98
C ILE A 296 7.08 -8.20 -12.80
N HIS A 297 6.65 -9.20 -12.05
CA HIS A 297 7.41 -9.74 -10.92
C HIS A 297 8.80 -10.23 -11.35
N GLN A 298 8.87 -11.08 -12.37
CA GLN A 298 10.13 -11.63 -12.89
C GLN A 298 11.11 -10.53 -13.28
N LYS A 299 10.65 -9.51 -14.03
CA LYS A 299 11.50 -8.38 -14.42
C LYS A 299 11.99 -7.61 -13.19
N LYS A 300 11.12 -7.29 -12.25
CA LYS A 300 11.49 -6.58 -11.02
C LYS A 300 12.49 -7.38 -10.19
N MET A 301 12.33 -8.70 -10.10
CA MET A 301 13.26 -9.57 -9.36
C MET A 301 14.59 -9.73 -10.07
N ALA A 302 14.63 -9.74 -11.41
CA ALA A 302 15.88 -9.73 -12.17
C ALA A 302 16.68 -8.44 -11.90
N LEU A 303 16.02 -7.27 -11.92
CA LEU A 303 16.64 -5.98 -11.55
C LEU A 303 17.15 -5.99 -10.11
N THR A 304 16.33 -6.52 -9.18
CA THR A 304 16.73 -6.63 -7.77
C THR A 304 17.95 -7.53 -7.58
N GLY A 305 18.00 -8.65 -8.29
CA GLY A 305 19.14 -9.57 -8.26
C GLY A 305 20.41 -8.91 -8.77
N HIS A 306 20.33 -8.21 -9.89
CA HIS A 306 21.46 -7.46 -10.45
C HIS A 306 21.96 -6.39 -9.46
N PHE A 307 21.05 -5.63 -8.86
CA PHE A 307 21.41 -4.63 -7.84
C PHE A 307 22.08 -5.28 -6.62
N LEU A 308 21.51 -6.36 -6.08
CA LEU A 308 22.06 -7.06 -4.91
C LEU A 308 23.44 -7.70 -5.20
N GLU A 309 23.68 -8.14 -6.42
CA GLU A 309 24.99 -8.63 -6.85
C GLU A 309 26.01 -7.50 -6.87
N LYS A 310 25.68 -6.39 -7.54
CA LYS A 310 26.59 -5.27 -7.75
C LYS A 310 26.88 -4.45 -6.48
N ILE A 311 25.89 -4.28 -5.61
CA ILE A 311 26.09 -3.50 -4.38
C ILE A 311 27.07 -4.16 -3.40
N ARG A 312 27.33 -5.47 -3.53
CA ARG A 312 28.35 -6.17 -2.75
C ARG A 312 29.79 -5.69 -3.06
N GLU A 313 29.97 -5.04 -4.20
CA GLU A 313 31.24 -4.42 -4.58
C GLU A 313 31.52 -3.11 -3.82
N ILE A 314 30.54 -2.61 -3.06
CA ILE A 314 30.63 -1.40 -2.21
C ILE A 314 30.70 -1.84 -0.75
N PRO A 315 31.88 -1.95 -0.14
CA PRO A 315 32.03 -2.50 1.22
C PRO A 315 31.33 -1.68 2.30
N GLN A 316 31.08 -0.39 2.04
CA GLN A 316 30.40 0.53 2.95
C GLN A 316 28.90 0.30 3.01
N ALA A 317 28.32 -0.35 1.98
CA ALA A 317 26.87 -0.56 1.87
C ALA A 317 26.44 -1.85 2.58
N HIS A 318 25.58 -1.72 3.57
CA HIS A 318 24.96 -2.84 4.26
C HIS A 318 23.52 -3.03 3.81
N VAL A 319 23.23 -4.17 3.18
CA VAL A 319 21.86 -4.51 2.77
C VAL A 319 21.04 -4.87 4.00
N VAL A 320 19.95 -4.13 4.23
CA VAL A 320 19.00 -4.37 5.33
C VAL A 320 17.89 -5.32 4.86
N GLY A 321 17.65 -6.37 5.62
CA GLY A 321 16.72 -7.43 5.28
C GLY A 321 17.36 -8.58 4.51
N ARG A 322 16.53 -9.35 3.80
CA ARG A 322 16.98 -10.54 3.05
C ARG A 322 17.95 -10.18 1.94
N GLN A 323 19.03 -10.92 1.82
CA GLN A 323 20.05 -10.76 0.77
C GLN A 323 19.83 -11.69 -0.43
N THR A 324 18.79 -12.51 -0.40
CA THR A 324 18.37 -13.43 -1.47
C THR A 324 17.12 -12.90 -2.17
N LEU A 325 16.75 -13.51 -3.30
CA LEU A 325 15.52 -13.16 -4.04
C LEU A 325 14.28 -13.89 -3.51
N GLN A 326 14.46 -14.86 -2.61
CA GLN A 326 13.35 -15.62 -2.06
C GLN A 326 12.53 -14.76 -1.09
N ASP A 327 11.22 -14.85 -1.18
CA ASP A 327 10.24 -14.18 -0.31
C ASP A 327 10.54 -12.69 -0.10
N ARG A 328 10.81 -11.98 -1.21
CA ARG A 328 10.99 -10.53 -1.19
C ARG A 328 10.36 -9.84 -2.39
N LEU A 329 10.13 -8.55 -2.25
CA LEU A 329 9.79 -7.63 -3.34
C LEU A 329 11.05 -6.89 -3.83
N ALA A 330 10.89 -6.16 -4.93
CA ALA A 330 11.91 -5.28 -5.50
C ALA A 330 12.06 -3.98 -4.68
N VAL A 331 12.25 -4.13 -3.38
CA VAL A 331 12.54 -3.07 -2.41
C VAL A 331 13.81 -3.47 -1.68
N VAL A 332 14.84 -2.67 -1.80
CA VAL A 332 16.14 -2.89 -1.15
C VAL A 332 16.47 -1.65 -0.33
N SER A 333 16.74 -1.83 0.95
CA SER A 333 17.25 -0.77 1.81
C SER A 333 18.72 -0.99 2.10
N LEU A 334 19.47 0.10 2.02
CA LEU A 334 20.88 0.14 2.38
C LEU A 334 21.06 0.99 3.63
N ASP A 335 21.94 0.55 4.52
CA ASP A 335 22.47 1.32 5.64
C ASP A 335 23.97 1.50 5.46
N PHE A 336 24.48 2.64 5.84
CA PHE A 336 25.90 3.01 5.80
C PHE A 336 26.33 3.42 7.20
N PRO A 337 26.70 2.48 8.09
CA PRO A 337 26.89 2.75 9.52
C PRO A 337 27.94 3.82 9.84
N ASP A 338 28.95 3.97 8.99
CA ASP A 338 30.04 4.95 9.17
C ASP A 338 29.76 6.30 8.49
N TYR A 339 28.58 6.49 7.89
CA TYR A 339 28.20 7.67 7.11
C TYR A 339 26.80 8.12 7.44
N ASP A 340 26.45 9.36 7.08
CA ASP A 340 25.07 9.85 7.13
C ASP A 340 24.31 9.41 5.88
N ASN A 341 23.30 8.57 6.05
CA ASN A 341 22.43 8.11 4.96
C ASN A 341 21.77 9.28 4.20
N VAL A 342 21.50 10.41 4.86
CA VAL A 342 20.88 11.59 4.21
C VAL A 342 21.89 12.27 3.28
N GLU A 343 23.14 12.40 3.69
CA GLU A 343 24.20 12.99 2.86
C GLU A 343 24.48 12.13 1.61
N ILE A 344 24.54 10.80 1.78
CA ILE A 344 24.70 9.87 0.65
C ILE A 344 23.52 9.98 -0.33
N ALA A 345 22.28 9.95 0.17
CA ALA A 345 21.10 10.05 -0.68
C ALA A 345 21.04 11.40 -1.41
N PHE A 346 21.47 12.48 -0.76
CA PHE A 346 21.57 13.80 -1.36
C PHE A 346 22.62 13.85 -2.47
N ALA A 347 23.82 13.29 -2.24
CA ALA A 347 24.87 13.21 -3.26
C ALA A 347 24.41 12.37 -4.47
N LEU A 348 23.75 11.24 -4.26
CA LEU A 348 23.17 10.42 -5.34
C LEU A 348 22.20 11.22 -6.21
N GLU A 349 21.37 12.07 -5.61
CA GLU A 349 20.42 12.89 -6.36
C GLU A 349 21.14 14.05 -7.08
N GLN A 350 22.00 14.79 -6.39
CA GLN A 350 22.62 16.02 -6.92
C GLN A 350 23.67 15.75 -8.00
N ASP A 351 24.51 14.72 -7.77
CA ASP A 351 25.67 14.47 -8.62
C ASP A 351 25.37 13.44 -9.72
N TYR A 352 24.42 12.54 -9.49
CA TYR A 352 24.11 11.40 -10.39
C TYR A 352 22.64 11.37 -10.86
N GLY A 353 21.77 12.27 -10.40
CA GLY A 353 20.34 12.30 -10.77
C GLY A 353 19.53 11.10 -10.26
N ILE A 354 19.99 10.41 -9.23
CA ILE A 354 19.39 9.18 -8.71
C ILE A 354 18.45 9.49 -7.55
N MET A 355 17.16 9.40 -7.80
CA MET A 355 16.11 9.70 -6.83
C MET A 355 15.75 8.47 -6.01
N THR A 356 16.06 8.53 -4.71
CA THR A 356 15.76 7.49 -3.71
C THR A 356 14.94 8.06 -2.56
N ARG A 357 14.66 7.26 -1.55
CA ARG A 357 14.08 7.74 -0.30
C ARG A 357 14.95 7.37 0.89
N VAL A 358 15.23 8.35 1.76
CA VAL A 358 16.01 8.15 2.98
C VAL A 358 15.16 8.32 4.24
N GLY A 359 15.54 7.66 5.34
CA GLY A 359 14.99 7.78 6.68
C GLY A 359 14.12 6.59 7.12
N LEU A 360 13.10 6.82 7.95
CA LEU A 360 12.32 5.77 8.62
C LEU A 360 11.11 5.25 7.81
N HIS A 361 10.91 5.69 6.59
CA HIS A 361 9.88 5.20 5.64
C HIS A 361 8.46 5.07 6.22
N CYS A 362 8.11 5.86 7.26
CA CYS A 362 6.86 5.77 8.02
C CYS A 362 6.64 4.39 8.69
N ALA A 363 7.70 3.67 9.03
CA ALA A 363 7.66 2.35 9.65
C ALA A 363 8.69 2.24 10.80
N PRO A 364 8.60 3.06 11.86
CA PRO A 364 9.59 3.07 12.94
C PRO A 364 9.72 1.71 13.63
N MET A 365 8.64 0.93 13.73
CA MET A 365 8.67 -0.41 14.32
C MET A 365 9.52 -1.37 13.49
N ALA A 366 9.41 -1.30 12.15
CA ALA A 366 10.27 -2.07 11.26
C ALA A 366 11.75 -1.73 11.48
N HIS A 367 12.10 -0.44 11.62
CA HIS A 367 13.48 -0.03 11.87
C HIS A 367 13.99 -0.45 13.25
N GLN A 368 13.12 -0.59 14.26
CA GLN A 368 13.50 -1.20 15.55
C GLN A 368 13.81 -2.68 15.37
N THR A 369 12.95 -3.43 14.67
CA THR A 369 13.14 -4.86 14.40
C THR A 369 14.40 -5.13 13.55
N LEU A 370 14.67 -4.28 12.57
CA LEU A 370 15.79 -4.40 11.63
C LEU A 370 17.10 -3.76 12.16
N HIS A 371 17.10 -3.21 13.39
CA HIS A 371 18.25 -2.54 14.03
C HIS A 371 18.84 -1.36 13.24
N THR A 372 17.99 -0.58 12.56
CA THR A 372 18.39 0.60 11.78
C THR A 372 17.90 1.93 12.37
N MET A 373 17.49 1.93 13.65
CA MET A 373 17.20 3.16 14.39
C MET A 373 18.48 3.79 14.93
N PRO A 374 18.56 5.13 15.05
CA PRO A 374 17.57 6.14 14.65
C PRO A 374 17.74 6.63 13.20
N GLN A 375 18.84 6.28 12.51
CA GLN A 375 19.21 6.83 11.21
C GLN A 375 18.25 6.44 10.09
N GLY A 376 17.66 5.25 10.15
CA GLY A 376 16.88 4.69 9.06
C GLY A 376 17.77 4.14 7.94
N THR A 377 17.26 4.13 6.71
CA THR A 377 17.98 3.55 5.56
C THR A 377 17.77 4.38 4.31
N ILE A 378 18.61 4.18 3.28
CA ILE A 378 18.35 4.62 1.91
C ILE A 378 17.61 3.48 1.21
N ARG A 379 16.38 3.72 0.75
CA ARG A 379 15.54 2.72 0.12
C ARG A 379 15.53 2.87 -1.40
N PHE A 380 15.81 1.79 -2.09
CA PHE A 380 15.68 1.61 -3.52
C PHE A 380 14.46 0.72 -3.80
N ALA A 381 13.53 1.18 -4.59
CA ALA A 381 12.35 0.43 -4.97
C ALA A 381 12.17 0.46 -6.49
N PHE A 382 12.35 -0.70 -7.14
CA PHE A 382 12.36 -0.80 -8.59
C PHE A 382 10.97 -1.04 -9.15
N SER A 383 10.68 -0.38 -10.26
CA SER A 383 9.54 -0.65 -11.13
C SER A 383 9.98 -1.59 -12.26
N HIS A 384 9.02 -2.23 -12.92
CA HIS A 384 9.30 -2.98 -14.15
C HIS A 384 9.61 -2.05 -15.35
N PHE A 385 9.46 -0.76 -15.20
CA PHE A 385 9.91 0.24 -16.19
C PHE A 385 11.40 0.56 -16.07
N ASN A 386 12.03 0.32 -14.91
CA ASN A 386 13.46 0.52 -14.74
C ASN A 386 14.29 -0.45 -15.61
N THR A 387 15.55 -0.12 -15.82
CA THR A 387 16.49 -0.88 -16.67
C THR A 387 17.73 -1.31 -15.89
N VAL A 388 18.49 -2.23 -16.48
CA VAL A 388 19.79 -2.68 -15.93
C VAL A 388 20.80 -1.54 -15.97
N GLU A 389 20.77 -0.75 -17.04
CA GLU A 389 21.66 0.40 -17.24
C GLU A 389 21.47 1.47 -16.16
N GLU A 390 20.23 1.72 -15.71
CA GLU A 390 19.94 2.62 -14.59
C GLU A 390 20.54 2.10 -13.28
N ILE A 391 20.53 0.79 -13.06
CA ILE A 391 21.17 0.17 -11.89
C ILE A 391 22.69 0.29 -12.00
N ASP A 392 23.27 0.01 -13.17
CA ASP A 392 24.72 0.10 -13.38
C ASP A 392 25.23 1.55 -13.18
N GLN A 393 24.46 2.55 -13.62
CA GLN A 393 24.75 3.97 -13.35
C GLN A 393 24.70 4.27 -11.85
N CYS A 394 23.74 3.70 -11.11
CA CYS A 394 23.67 3.86 -9.66
C CYS A 394 24.89 3.27 -8.96
N ILE A 395 25.30 2.09 -9.36
CA ILE A 395 26.49 1.43 -8.79
C ILE A 395 27.77 2.23 -9.15
N ALA A 396 27.88 2.77 -10.36
CA ALA A 396 28.98 3.65 -10.75
C ALA A 396 29.04 4.90 -9.85
N GLY A 397 27.88 5.53 -9.58
CA GLY A 397 27.79 6.65 -8.63
C GLY A 397 28.29 6.29 -7.23
N PHE A 398 27.95 5.13 -6.71
CA PHE A 398 28.48 4.65 -5.42
C PHE A 398 29.99 4.44 -5.46
N ARG A 399 30.53 3.86 -6.54
CA ARG A 399 31.99 3.67 -6.68
C ARG A 399 32.74 5.00 -6.67
N GLU A 400 32.22 6.00 -7.38
CA GLU A 400 32.82 7.34 -7.39
C GLU A 400 32.72 8.00 -6.01
N LEU A 401 31.54 7.92 -5.36
CA LEU A 401 31.30 8.51 -4.05
C LEU A 401 32.22 7.94 -2.97
N PHE A 402 32.54 6.65 -3.01
CA PHE A 402 33.39 5.97 -2.04
C PHE A 402 34.81 5.74 -2.54
N SER A 403 35.16 6.20 -3.75
CA SER A 403 36.49 6.01 -4.37
C SER A 403 36.92 4.53 -4.44
N VAL A 404 35.98 3.64 -4.84
CA VAL A 404 36.17 2.18 -4.91
C VAL A 404 36.18 1.69 -6.35
#